data_1e143b1ad427a3b0ef1e76f8505ec456
#
_entry.id   1e143b1ad427a3b0ef1e76f8505ec456
#
_cell.length_a   1.000
_cell.length_b   1.000
_cell.length_c   1.000
_cell.angle_alpha   90.00
_cell.angle_beta   90.00
_cell.angle_gamma   90.00
#
_symmetry.space_group_name_H-M   'P 1'
#
loop_
_entity.id
_entity.type
_entity.pdbx_description
1 polymer ?
#
loop_
_entity_poly.entity_id
_entity_poly.type
_entity_poly.pdbx_seq_one_letter_code
_entity_poly.pdbx_strand_id
1 'polypeptide(L)'
;NDTATTEIYTLSLHDALPIYVCVFEIPGIDRLLFLTDVAFMTYPTLEEKVQIIKNTIPVCNACGVAEPKVAPLAAVEVVNPKMPVTVDAAELTKMCEEGQIPGCIVDGPLSLDLAIDPEAAKHKGATDRKIQGDADVLLFPDIHAGNLVYKAIVHMVKVKNGCILTGTKVPVVLTSRSDTFETKVYSLALAAVVAEEMKKNQK
;
A
#
# COMPACT_ATOMS: atom_id res chain seq x y z
N ASN A 1 -1.28 3.51 -26.79
CA ASN A 1 -0.66 4.83 -26.57
C ASN A 1 0.23 4.78 -25.34
N ASP A 2 1.44 4.26 -25.55
CA ASP A 2 2.44 3.96 -24.53
C ASP A 2 3.33 5.14 -24.13
N THR A 3 3.06 6.34 -24.66
CA THR A 3 3.95 7.50 -24.47
C THR A 3 3.98 8.03 -23.02
N ALA A 4 2.86 8.09 -22.33
CA ALA A 4 2.83 8.61 -20.96
C ALA A 4 3.57 7.71 -19.97
N THR A 5 3.46 6.39 -20.12
CA THR A 5 4.18 5.41 -19.28
C THR A 5 5.68 5.45 -19.57
N THR A 6 6.06 5.60 -20.84
CA THR A 6 7.48 5.68 -21.27
C THR A 6 8.15 6.96 -20.79
N GLU A 7 7.44 8.10 -20.76
CA GLU A 7 8.01 9.38 -20.28
C GLU A 7 8.23 9.39 -18.76
N ILE A 8 7.41 8.69 -17.99
CA ILE A 8 7.63 8.51 -16.54
C ILE A 8 8.92 7.70 -16.29
N TYR A 9 9.24 6.72 -17.12
CA TYR A 9 10.47 5.93 -17.03
C TYR A 9 11.74 6.75 -17.34
N THR A 10 11.65 7.82 -18.12
CA THR A 10 12.81 8.65 -18.49
C THR A 10 13.12 9.78 -17.49
N LEU A 11 12.24 10.07 -16.55
CA LEU A 11 12.46 11.10 -15.52
C LEU A 11 13.32 10.57 -14.36
N SER A 12 14.62 10.34 -14.64
CA SER A 12 15.69 10.14 -13.63
C SER A 12 15.44 9.02 -12.61
N LEU A 13 15.30 7.79 -13.11
CA LEU A 13 14.98 6.58 -12.33
C LEU A 13 16.18 5.72 -11.94
N HIS A 14 17.39 6.26 -11.89
CA HIS A 14 18.58 5.42 -11.67
C HIS A 14 18.65 4.73 -10.31
N ASP A 15 17.84 5.14 -9.30
CA ASP A 15 17.81 4.51 -7.97
C ASP A 15 16.42 4.49 -7.31
N ALA A 16 15.35 4.77 -8.03
CA ALA A 16 13.99 4.85 -7.46
C ALA A 16 13.08 3.77 -8.03
N LEU A 17 12.44 2.99 -7.19
CA LEU A 17 11.33 2.13 -7.58
C LEU A 17 10.01 2.89 -7.42
N PRO A 18 9.42 3.42 -8.50
CA PRO A 18 8.12 4.07 -8.40
C PRO A 18 7.04 3.04 -8.06
N ILE A 19 6.17 3.43 -7.14
CA ILE A 19 5.04 2.63 -6.68
C ILE A 19 3.76 3.45 -6.67
N TYR A 20 2.62 2.80 -6.80
CA TYR A 20 1.32 3.45 -6.78
C TYR A 20 0.61 3.22 -5.46
N VAL A 21 0.36 4.32 -4.72
CA VAL A 21 -0.35 4.28 -3.43
C VAL A 21 -1.68 5.00 -3.56
N CYS A 22 -2.74 4.32 -3.15
CA CYS A 22 -4.07 4.90 -3.02
C CYS A 22 -4.46 4.99 -1.55
N VAL A 23 -4.89 6.16 -1.12
CA VAL A 23 -5.37 6.43 0.23
C VAL A 23 -6.88 6.57 0.21
N PHE A 24 -7.55 5.85 1.09
CA PHE A 24 -9.00 5.78 1.16
C PHE A 24 -9.54 6.21 2.52
N GLU A 25 -10.65 6.96 2.49
CA GLU A 25 -11.60 7.09 3.59
C GLU A 25 -12.83 6.22 3.23
N ILE A 26 -13.00 5.12 3.95
CA ILE A 26 -14.05 4.12 3.68
C ILE A 26 -15.09 4.18 4.82
N PRO A 27 -16.38 4.34 4.54
CA PRO A 27 -17.42 4.31 5.57
C PRO A 27 -17.39 3.01 6.38
N GLY A 28 -17.35 3.13 7.71
CA GLY A 28 -17.26 1.99 8.62
C GLY A 28 -15.85 1.58 9.01
N ILE A 29 -14.82 2.22 8.45
CA ILE A 29 -13.41 2.08 8.86
C ILE A 29 -12.94 3.43 9.42
N ASP A 30 -12.65 3.49 10.71
CA ASP A 30 -12.35 4.75 11.44
C ASP A 30 -10.89 5.21 11.27
N ARG A 31 -10.23 4.82 10.17
CA ARG A 31 -8.86 5.20 9.82
C ARG A 31 -8.71 5.31 8.30
N LEU A 32 -7.65 5.98 7.87
CA LEU A 32 -7.25 5.93 6.47
C LEU A 32 -6.70 4.54 6.13
N LEU A 33 -7.07 4.03 4.96
CA LEU A 33 -6.58 2.76 4.45
C LEU A 33 -5.71 3.02 3.21
N PHE A 34 -4.48 2.53 3.24
CA PHE A 34 -3.51 2.68 2.17
C PHE A 34 -3.41 1.38 1.37
N LEU A 35 -3.62 1.45 0.08
CA LEU A 35 -3.56 0.30 -0.84
C LEU A 35 -2.35 0.45 -1.77
N THR A 36 -1.49 -0.57 -1.82
CA THR A 36 -0.28 -0.59 -2.65
C THR A 36 0.18 -2.01 -3.02
N ASP A 37 0.78 -2.31 -4.18
CA ASP A 37 0.65 -1.52 -5.39
C ASP A 37 -0.60 -1.98 -6.13
N VAL A 38 -1.38 -1.05 -6.63
CA VAL A 38 -2.66 -1.37 -7.28
C VAL A 38 -2.70 -1.03 -8.77
N ALA A 39 -1.60 -0.44 -9.32
CA ALA A 39 -1.65 0.08 -10.69
C ALA A 39 -0.31 0.14 -11.44
N PHE A 40 0.83 -0.07 -10.80
CA PHE A 40 2.14 0.16 -11.40
C PHE A 40 3.01 -1.09 -11.42
N MET A 41 3.24 -1.73 -10.27
CA MET A 41 4.07 -2.93 -10.14
C MET A 41 3.28 -4.19 -10.52
N THR A 42 3.69 -4.87 -11.60
CA THR A 42 2.94 -6.03 -12.12
C THR A 42 3.07 -7.27 -11.24
N TYR A 43 4.28 -7.78 -11.08
CA TYR A 43 4.60 -8.96 -10.27
C TYR A 43 5.86 -8.67 -9.45
N PRO A 44 5.76 -7.90 -8.35
CA PRO A 44 6.92 -7.49 -7.59
C PRO A 44 7.61 -8.69 -6.94
N THR A 45 8.94 -8.71 -7.03
CA THR A 45 9.79 -9.65 -6.27
C THR A 45 9.73 -9.35 -4.78
N LEU A 46 10.34 -10.20 -3.96
CA LEU A 46 10.44 -9.97 -2.51
C LEU A 46 11.15 -8.63 -2.21
N GLU A 47 12.27 -8.38 -2.88
CA GLU A 47 13.06 -7.14 -2.73
C GLU A 47 12.27 -5.91 -3.16
N GLU A 48 11.51 -6.02 -4.25
CA GLU A 48 10.63 -4.95 -4.69
C GLU A 48 9.48 -4.71 -3.71
N LYS A 49 8.92 -5.77 -3.09
CA LYS A 49 7.92 -5.62 -2.01
C LYS A 49 8.48 -4.92 -0.78
N VAL A 50 9.73 -5.19 -0.40
CA VAL A 50 10.43 -4.42 0.65
C VAL A 50 10.49 -2.94 0.28
N GLN A 51 10.83 -2.62 -0.97
CA GLN A 51 10.91 -1.25 -1.42
C GLN A 51 9.53 -0.58 -1.50
N ILE A 52 8.48 -1.33 -1.91
CA ILE A 52 7.09 -0.85 -1.88
C ILE A 52 6.71 -0.43 -0.45
N ILE A 53 7.01 -1.25 0.56
CA ILE A 53 6.74 -0.90 1.96
C ILE A 53 7.50 0.38 2.34
N LYS A 54 8.81 0.41 2.10
CA LYS A 54 9.67 1.56 2.44
C LYS A 54 9.20 2.87 1.77
N ASN A 55 8.75 2.81 0.53
CA ASN A 55 8.24 3.97 -0.20
C ASN A 55 6.82 4.38 0.23
N THR A 56 6.06 3.47 0.88
CA THR A 56 4.71 3.77 1.39
C THR A 56 4.76 4.47 2.76
N ILE A 57 5.76 4.18 3.60
CA ILE A 57 5.89 4.76 4.95
C ILE A 57 5.84 6.31 4.93
N PRO A 58 6.60 7.04 4.08
CA PRO A 58 6.49 8.50 4.01
C PRO A 58 5.09 9.01 3.64
N VAL A 59 4.32 8.25 2.87
CA VAL A 59 2.92 8.60 2.54
C VAL A 59 2.04 8.47 3.77
N CYS A 60 2.22 7.38 4.54
CA CYS A 60 1.52 7.18 5.81
C CYS A 60 1.85 8.29 6.82
N ASN A 61 3.14 8.61 6.97
CA ASN A 61 3.61 9.66 7.89
C ASN A 61 3.03 11.03 7.52
N ALA A 62 3.01 11.37 6.22
CA ALA A 62 2.40 12.61 5.71
C ALA A 62 0.90 12.71 6.02
N CYS A 63 0.22 11.56 6.16
CA CYS A 63 -1.18 11.45 6.54
C CYS A 63 -1.40 11.30 8.07
N GLY A 64 -0.34 11.41 8.89
CA GLY A 64 -0.43 11.35 10.35
C GLY A 64 -0.31 9.95 10.97
N VAL A 65 0.03 8.92 10.17
CA VAL A 65 0.25 7.55 10.65
C VAL A 65 1.76 7.34 10.79
N ALA A 66 2.29 7.47 12.01
CA ALA A 66 3.73 7.48 12.27
C ALA A 66 4.39 6.10 12.20
N GLU A 67 3.67 5.04 12.59
CA GLU A 67 4.14 3.65 12.56
C GLU A 67 3.04 2.77 11.94
N PRO A 68 2.94 2.77 10.59
CA PRO A 68 1.86 2.09 9.90
C PRO A 68 1.94 0.57 10.07
N LYS A 69 0.78 -0.07 10.28
CA LYS A 69 0.59 -1.51 10.26
C LYS A 69 0.40 -2.00 8.84
N VAL A 70 1.37 -2.71 8.32
CA VAL A 70 1.40 -3.23 6.94
C VAL A 70 1.00 -4.69 6.93
N ALA A 71 -0.07 -5.01 6.22
CA ALA A 71 -0.57 -6.36 6.00
C ALA A 71 -0.18 -6.86 4.60
N PRO A 72 0.85 -7.71 4.44
CA PRO A 72 1.08 -8.47 3.21
C PRO A 72 -0.06 -9.47 3.00
N LEU A 73 -0.90 -9.19 1.99
CA LEU A 73 -2.14 -9.93 1.75
C LEU A 73 -1.90 -11.25 1.03
N ALA A 74 -2.63 -12.26 1.47
CA ALA A 74 -2.73 -13.57 0.84
C ALA A 74 -4.16 -14.10 0.99
N ALA A 75 -4.46 -15.24 0.37
CA ALA A 75 -5.76 -15.88 0.51
C ALA A 75 -5.92 -16.63 1.85
N VAL A 76 -4.80 -16.88 2.55
CA VAL A 76 -4.75 -17.63 3.81
C VAL A 76 -3.71 -17.01 4.76
N GLU A 77 -3.82 -17.32 6.05
CA GLU A 77 -2.98 -16.76 7.12
C GLU A 77 -1.80 -17.66 7.52
N VAL A 78 -1.63 -18.79 6.84
CA VAL A 78 -0.57 -19.76 7.09
C VAL A 78 0.37 -19.87 5.90
N VAL A 79 1.66 -20.09 6.17
CA VAL A 79 2.65 -20.31 5.11
C VAL A 79 2.37 -21.63 4.40
N ASN A 80 2.23 -21.56 3.09
CA ASN A 80 2.08 -22.71 2.22
C ASN A 80 3.07 -22.59 1.04
N PRO A 81 4.08 -23.49 0.94
CA PRO A 81 5.05 -23.44 -0.15
C PRO A 81 4.46 -23.56 -1.56
N LYS A 82 3.23 -24.10 -1.69
CA LYS A 82 2.50 -24.12 -2.96
C LYS A 82 1.83 -22.76 -3.30
N MET A 83 1.87 -21.83 -2.36
CA MET A 83 1.35 -20.47 -2.50
C MET A 83 2.49 -19.48 -2.20
N PRO A 84 3.35 -19.15 -3.17
CA PRO A 84 4.56 -18.33 -2.96
C PRO A 84 4.26 -16.99 -2.28
N VAL A 85 3.09 -16.42 -2.51
CA VAL A 85 2.61 -15.19 -1.86
C VAL A 85 2.67 -15.26 -0.33
N THR A 86 2.34 -16.44 0.24
CA THR A 86 2.37 -16.63 1.70
C THR A 86 3.80 -16.74 2.24
N VAL A 87 4.71 -17.26 1.42
CA VAL A 87 6.15 -17.35 1.76
C VAL A 87 6.76 -15.94 1.78
N ASP A 88 6.53 -15.16 0.74
CA ASP A 88 6.99 -13.76 0.67
C ASP A 88 6.44 -12.94 1.84
N ALA A 89 5.15 -13.09 2.17
CA ALA A 89 4.52 -12.36 3.26
C ALA A 89 5.14 -12.67 4.63
N ALA A 90 5.45 -13.94 4.89
CA ALA A 90 6.15 -14.37 6.11
C ALA A 90 7.59 -13.84 6.16
N GLU A 91 8.31 -13.84 5.03
CA GLU A 91 9.67 -13.32 4.97
C GLU A 91 9.69 -11.80 5.17
N LEU A 92 8.73 -11.03 4.62
CA LEU A 92 8.58 -9.60 4.89
C LEU A 92 8.36 -9.32 6.38
N THR A 93 7.55 -10.13 7.05
CA THR A 93 7.30 -10.03 8.50
C THR A 93 8.62 -10.23 9.27
N LYS A 94 9.36 -11.29 8.96
CA LYS A 94 10.65 -11.59 9.56
C LYS A 94 11.68 -10.48 9.28
N MET A 95 11.79 -9.99 8.05
CA MET A 95 12.69 -8.87 7.70
C MET A 95 12.38 -7.60 8.49
N CYS A 96 11.11 -7.33 8.76
CA CYS A 96 10.70 -6.21 9.60
C CYS A 96 11.14 -6.44 11.08
N GLU A 97 10.96 -7.64 11.62
CA GLU A 97 11.39 -7.99 12.97
C GLU A 97 12.91 -7.92 13.16
N GLU A 98 13.66 -8.25 12.11
CA GLU A 98 15.13 -8.13 12.07
C GLU A 98 15.62 -6.68 11.83
N GLY A 99 14.70 -5.70 11.71
CA GLY A 99 15.03 -4.29 11.52
C GLY A 99 15.42 -3.89 10.09
N GLN A 100 15.23 -4.77 9.11
CA GLN A 100 15.53 -4.48 7.70
C GLN A 100 14.47 -3.57 7.06
N ILE A 101 13.26 -3.50 7.65
CA ILE A 101 12.15 -2.64 7.22
C ILE A 101 11.73 -1.79 8.43
N PRO A 102 12.46 -0.69 8.73
CA PRO A 102 12.18 0.15 9.89
C PRO A 102 11.00 1.10 9.65
N GLY A 103 10.40 1.58 10.76
CA GLY A 103 9.36 2.62 10.74
C GLY A 103 7.95 2.12 10.45
N CYS A 104 7.72 0.82 10.56
CA CYS A 104 6.41 0.19 10.44
C CYS A 104 6.34 -1.12 11.22
N ILE A 105 5.15 -1.67 11.35
CA ILE A 105 4.89 -3.04 11.78
C ILE A 105 4.42 -3.83 10.56
N VAL A 106 5.10 -4.94 10.24
CA VAL A 106 4.67 -5.87 9.19
C VAL A 106 4.18 -7.15 9.84
N ASP A 107 3.01 -7.63 9.44
CA ASP A 107 2.46 -8.91 9.89
C ASP A 107 1.70 -9.59 8.75
N GLY A 108 2.22 -10.71 8.28
CA GLY A 108 1.67 -11.52 7.20
C GLY A 108 2.19 -12.97 7.22
N PRO A 109 1.57 -13.85 6.42
CA PRO A 109 0.43 -13.59 5.52
C PRO A 109 -0.89 -13.34 6.26
N LEU A 110 -1.71 -12.45 5.72
CA LEU A 110 -3.06 -12.15 6.21
C LEU A 110 -4.08 -12.18 5.07
N SER A 111 -5.26 -12.73 5.36
CA SER A 111 -6.42 -12.53 4.48
C SER A 111 -6.96 -11.10 4.64
N LEU A 112 -7.68 -10.61 3.63
CA LEU A 112 -8.18 -9.24 3.62
C LEU A 112 -9.10 -8.93 4.80
N ASP A 113 -10.02 -9.83 5.12
CA ASP A 113 -10.95 -9.68 6.24
C ASP A 113 -10.22 -9.61 7.59
N LEU A 114 -9.22 -10.47 7.81
CA LEU A 114 -8.42 -10.44 9.02
C LEU A 114 -7.57 -9.17 9.13
N ALA A 115 -7.14 -8.60 7.99
CA ALA A 115 -6.37 -7.37 7.97
C ALA A 115 -7.20 -6.13 8.35
N ILE A 116 -8.51 -6.07 8.01
CA ILE A 116 -9.29 -4.83 8.12
C ILE A 116 -10.49 -4.89 9.07
N ASP A 117 -10.92 -6.10 9.48
CA ASP A 117 -12.11 -6.30 10.32
C ASP A 117 -11.72 -6.97 11.66
N PRO A 118 -11.81 -6.23 12.80
CA PRO A 118 -11.50 -6.77 14.11
C PRO A 118 -12.39 -7.94 14.54
N GLU A 119 -13.65 -7.97 14.10
CA GLU A 119 -14.55 -9.09 14.41
C GLU A 119 -14.16 -10.35 13.65
N ALA A 120 -13.75 -10.22 12.37
CA ALA A 120 -13.22 -11.34 11.60
C ALA A 120 -11.91 -11.89 12.22
N ALA A 121 -11.00 -11.00 12.63
CA ALA A 121 -9.76 -11.37 13.32
C ALA A 121 -10.05 -12.14 14.61
N LYS A 122 -11.01 -11.68 15.42
CA LYS A 122 -11.43 -12.34 16.65
C LYS A 122 -12.06 -13.72 16.38
N HIS A 123 -12.97 -13.81 15.41
CA HIS A 123 -13.61 -15.07 15.05
C HIS A 123 -12.62 -16.13 14.52
N LYS A 124 -11.58 -15.69 13.82
CA LYS A 124 -10.51 -16.58 13.34
C LYS A 124 -9.44 -16.90 14.40
N GLY A 125 -9.57 -16.33 15.61
CA GLY A 125 -8.66 -16.59 16.73
C GLY A 125 -7.25 -16.01 16.53
N ALA A 126 -7.14 -14.91 15.78
CA ALA A 126 -5.86 -14.26 15.47
C ALA A 126 -5.28 -13.45 16.66
N THR A 127 -5.34 -13.98 17.88
CA THR A 127 -4.97 -13.28 19.13
C THR A 127 -3.46 -13.09 19.30
N ASP A 128 -2.65 -13.82 18.56
CA ASP A 128 -1.19 -13.79 18.56
C ASP A 128 -0.61 -12.90 17.43
N ARG A 129 -1.47 -12.34 16.58
CA ARG A 129 -1.08 -11.45 15.49
C ARG A 129 -0.86 -10.01 15.96
N LYS A 130 0.10 -9.30 15.32
CA LYS A 130 0.33 -7.87 15.54
C LYS A 130 -0.78 -7.02 14.90
N ILE A 131 -1.39 -7.55 13.83
CA ILE A 131 -2.52 -6.96 13.11
C ILE A 131 -3.76 -7.81 13.38
N GLN A 132 -4.78 -7.17 13.96
CA GLN A 132 -6.03 -7.81 14.35
C GLN A 132 -7.24 -7.01 13.83
N GLY A 133 -7.31 -6.84 12.49
CA GLY A 133 -8.34 -6.05 11.83
C GLY A 133 -8.04 -4.56 11.80
N ASP A 134 -6.84 -4.15 12.15
CA ASP A 134 -6.43 -2.76 12.31
C ASP A 134 -5.22 -2.38 11.41
N ALA A 135 -5.06 -3.07 10.28
CA ALA A 135 -4.07 -2.70 9.28
C ALA A 135 -4.32 -1.30 8.73
N ASP A 136 -3.24 -0.53 8.56
CA ASP A 136 -3.25 0.75 7.86
C ASP A 136 -2.95 0.55 6.38
N VAL A 137 -1.98 -0.32 6.06
CA VAL A 137 -1.50 -0.57 4.69
C VAL A 137 -1.84 -1.99 4.26
N LEU A 138 -2.49 -2.09 3.11
CA LEU A 138 -2.72 -3.35 2.39
C LEU A 138 -1.68 -3.49 1.28
N LEU A 139 -0.72 -4.40 1.47
CA LEU A 139 0.27 -4.74 0.47
C LEU A 139 -0.24 -5.91 -0.37
N PHE A 140 -0.49 -5.65 -1.64
CA PHE A 140 -0.97 -6.68 -2.57
C PHE A 140 0.18 -7.51 -3.15
N PRO A 141 -0.05 -8.80 -3.40
CA PRO A 141 0.97 -9.70 -3.95
C PRO A 141 1.35 -9.36 -5.40
N ASP A 142 0.39 -8.84 -6.16
CA ASP A 142 0.52 -8.49 -7.57
C ASP A 142 -0.54 -7.47 -7.99
N ILE A 143 -0.37 -6.92 -9.20
CA ILE A 143 -1.26 -5.89 -9.75
C ILE A 143 -2.70 -6.38 -9.93
N HIS A 144 -2.91 -7.66 -10.21
CA HIS A 144 -4.26 -8.18 -10.45
C HIS A 144 -5.07 -8.14 -9.16
N ALA A 145 -4.50 -8.65 -8.06
CA ALA A 145 -5.13 -8.59 -6.74
C ALA A 145 -5.38 -7.13 -6.32
N GLY A 146 -4.36 -6.26 -6.42
CA GLY A 146 -4.47 -4.86 -6.05
C GLY A 146 -5.49 -4.09 -6.88
N ASN A 147 -5.42 -4.21 -8.20
CA ASN A 147 -6.31 -3.47 -9.10
C ASN A 147 -7.77 -3.93 -8.98
N LEU A 148 -8.02 -5.24 -8.84
CA LEU A 148 -9.36 -5.77 -8.65
C LEU A 148 -10.00 -5.25 -7.37
N VAL A 149 -9.27 -5.25 -6.23
CA VAL A 149 -9.77 -4.70 -4.97
C VAL A 149 -9.98 -3.20 -5.07
N TYR A 150 -9.02 -2.45 -5.62
CA TYR A 150 -9.18 -1.02 -5.89
C TYR A 150 -10.46 -0.73 -6.68
N LYS A 151 -10.66 -1.41 -7.81
CA LYS A 151 -11.85 -1.22 -8.66
C LYS A 151 -13.14 -1.63 -7.95
N ALA A 152 -13.12 -2.71 -7.17
CA ALA A 152 -14.29 -3.11 -6.37
C ALA A 152 -14.69 -2.01 -5.40
N ILE A 153 -13.73 -1.44 -4.66
CA ILE A 153 -14.00 -0.38 -3.69
C ILE A 153 -14.57 0.87 -4.38
N VAL A 154 -13.90 1.39 -5.41
CA VAL A 154 -14.31 2.68 -6.04
C VAL A 154 -15.62 2.60 -6.83
N HIS A 155 -16.03 1.40 -7.26
CA HIS A 155 -17.28 1.22 -8.01
C HIS A 155 -18.44 0.66 -7.19
N MET A 156 -18.17 0.01 -6.06
CA MET A 156 -19.20 -0.62 -5.22
C MET A 156 -19.48 0.15 -3.94
N VAL A 157 -18.53 0.94 -3.46
CA VAL A 157 -18.66 1.68 -2.20
C VAL A 157 -18.51 3.18 -2.46
N LYS A 158 -19.30 3.99 -1.76
CA LYS A 158 -19.15 5.45 -1.81
C LYS A 158 -17.98 5.85 -0.91
N VAL A 159 -16.80 6.02 -1.50
CA VAL A 159 -15.55 6.35 -0.80
C VAL A 159 -15.03 7.72 -1.21
N LYS A 160 -14.12 8.28 -0.38
CA LYS A 160 -13.20 9.33 -0.81
C LYS A 160 -11.82 8.70 -0.96
N ASN A 161 -11.12 9.07 -2.02
CA ASN A 161 -9.77 8.57 -2.25
C ASN A 161 -8.89 9.55 -2.98
N GLY A 162 -7.59 9.48 -2.72
CA GLY A 162 -6.55 10.16 -3.47
C GLY A 162 -5.42 9.17 -3.78
N CYS A 163 -4.83 9.29 -4.97
CA CYS A 163 -3.81 8.35 -5.43
C CYS A 163 -2.60 9.09 -5.98
N ILE A 164 -1.40 8.60 -5.68
CA ILE A 164 -0.14 9.14 -6.17
C ILE A 164 0.82 8.02 -6.58
N LEU A 165 1.74 8.37 -7.47
CA LEU A 165 2.97 7.64 -7.69
C LEU A 165 4.04 8.24 -6.76
N THR A 166 4.72 7.41 -5.99
CA THR A 166 5.81 7.79 -5.07
C THR A 166 7.02 6.86 -5.26
N GLY A 167 8.08 7.01 -4.45
CA GLY A 167 9.36 6.33 -4.69
C GLY A 167 10.22 7.04 -5.72
N THR A 168 9.87 8.25 -6.11
CA THR A 168 10.56 9.17 -7.00
C THR A 168 11.04 10.39 -6.22
N LYS A 169 11.82 11.28 -6.84
CA LYS A 169 12.32 12.51 -6.17
C LYS A 169 11.20 13.44 -5.67
N VAL A 170 10.05 13.39 -6.32
CA VAL A 170 8.85 14.14 -5.94
C VAL A 170 7.62 13.26 -6.22
N PRO A 171 6.54 13.32 -5.41
CA PRO A 171 5.34 12.58 -5.70
C PRO A 171 4.70 13.04 -7.02
N VAL A 172 4.15 12.10 -7.78
CA VAL A 172 3.51 12.38 -9.08
C VAL A 172 2.03 12.05 -8.98
N VAL A 173 1.17 12.98 -9.41
CA VAL A 173 -0.27 12.73 -9.49
C VAL A 173 -0.57 12.04 -10.80
N LEU A 174 -0.99 10.78 -10.70
CA LEU A 174 -1.43 9.98 -11.83
C LEU A 174 -2.81 9.42 -11.51
N THR A 175 -3.85 9.98 -12.12
CA THR A 175 -5.24 9.59 -11.88
C THR A 175 -5.79 8.77 -13.03
N SER A 176 -6.76 7.89 -12.75
CA SER A 176 -7.48 7.15 -13.79
C SER A 176 -8.34 8.11 -14.64
N ARG A 177 -8.55 7.77 -15.91
CA ARG A 177 -9.48 8.51 -16.81
C ARG A 177 -10.92 8.52 -16.27
N SER A 178 -11.28 7.51 -15.48
CA SER A 178 -12.62 7.37 -14.87
C SER A 178 -12.73 8.02 -13.48
N ASP A 179 -11.67 8.63 -12.96
CA ASP A 179 -11.69 9.22 -11.62
C ASP A 179 -12.54 10.49 -11.57
N THR A 180 -13.24 10.67 -10.45
CA THR A 180 -14.06 11.84 -10.18
C THR A 180 -13.23 13.11 -10.03
N PHE A 181 -13.88 14.26 -10.07
CA PHE A 181 -13.22 15.53 -9.77
C PHE A 181 -12.65 15.55 -8.34
N GLU A 182 -13.41 15.04 -7.36
CA GLU A 182 -12.97 14.96 -5.97
C GLU A 182 -11.72 14.10 -5.81
N THR A 183 -11.66 12.92 -6.45
CA THR A 183 -10.47 12.05 -6.44
C THR A 183 -9.24 12.78 -6.97
N LYS A 184 -9.38 13.60 -8.02
CA LYS A 184 -8.27 14.40 -8.57
C LYS A 184 -7.81 15.48 -7.60
N VAL A 185 -8.74 16.16 -6.92
CA VAL A 185 -8.42 17.15 -5.89
C VAL A 185 -7.71 16.50 -4.70
N TYR A 186 -8.22 15.36 -4.20
CA TYR A 186 -7.58 14.65 -3.10
C TYR A 186 -6.19 14.12 -3.49
N SER A 187 -6.00 13.69 -4.73
CA SER A 187 -4.67 13.25 -5.22
C SER A 187 -3.66 14.42 -5.24
N LEU A 188 -4.08 15.61 -5.65
CA LEU A 188 -3.25 16.82 -5.59
C LEU A 188 -2.91 17.21 -4.15
N ALA A 189 -3.88 17.15 -3.24
CA ALA A 189 -3.67 17.43 -1.83
C ALA A 189 -2.70 16.42 -1.21
N LEU A 190 -2.90 15.13 -1.49
CA LEU A 190 -2.02 14.06 -1.04
C LEU A 190 -0.57 14.26 -1.53
N ALA A 191 -0.39 14.57 -2.82
CA ALA A 191 0.93 14.85 -3.37
C ALA A 191 1.61 16.05 -2.67
N ALA A 192 0.86 17.09 -2.34
CA ALA A 192 1.39 18.27 -1.65
C ALA A 192 1.89 17.94 -0.23
N VAL A 193 1.11 17.20 0.58
CA VAL A 193 1.51 16.84 1.93
C VAL A 193 2.67 15.83 1.94
N VAL A 194 2.69 14.89 1.00
CA VAL A 194 3.79 13.93 0.86
C VAL A 194 5.08 14.64 0.41
N ALA A 195 5.00 15.59 -0.53
CA ALA A 195 6.18 16.39 -0.94
C ALA A 195 6.76 17.18 0.23
N GLU A 196 5.93 17.70 1.13
CA GLU A 196 6.40 18.42 2.33
C GLU A 196 7.06 17.46 3.32
N GLU A 197 6.52 16.28 3.52
CA GLU A 197 7.12 15.25 4.38
C GLU A 197 8.48 14.79 3.85
N MET A 198 8.58 14.56 2.55
CA MET A 198 9.85 14.16 1.91
C MET A 198 10.95 15.22 2.09
N LYS A 199 10.60 16.53 2.06
CA LYS A 199 11.57 17.62 2.32
C LYS A 199 12.10 17.63 3.76
N LYS A 200 11.29 17.22 4.75
CA LYS A 200 11.74 17.12 6.16
C LYS A 200 12.79 16.02 6.32
N ASN A 201 12.63 14.91 5.61
CA ASN A 201 13.51 13.74 5.70
C ASN A 201 14.81 13.90 4.89
N GLN A 202 14.96 14.98 4.09
CA GLN A 202 16.18 15.31 3.35
C GLN A 202 17.11 16.30 4.11
N LYS A 203 16.68 16.81 5.25
CA LYS A 203 17.47 17.69 6.13
C LYS A 203 18.12 16.90 7.25
#